data_fe337537e84cd5cb51ecd9343bf350ec
#
_entry.id   fe337537e84cd5cb51ecd9343bf350ec
#
_cell.length_a   1.000
_cell.length_b   1.000
_cell.length_c   1.000
_cell.angle_alpha   90.00
_cell.angle_beta   90.00
_cell.angle_gamma   90.00
#
_symmetry.space_group_name_H-M   'P 1'
#
loop_
_entity.id
_entity.type
_entity.pdbx_description
1 polymer ?
#
loop_
_entity_poly.entity_id
_entity_poly.type
_entity_poly.pdbx_seq_one_letter_code
_entity_poly.pdbx_strand_id
1 'polypeptide(L)'
;LQSRGLGDVYKRQLENGFPGNLKVTQTITITDKNSILVHYDAVSDMDTVCSFTNHSYFNFSGVKNVCNYIVSVGADCYTPVDSSNIPTGDILPVEGTMYDFRNPRRVGTDYIDVNYVLSDAYEYAAKVTDPEAGISMSVKTSFPGLQLYNGNYIGNCTGKYNMPYNDQHGICFEPQFFPDSMHHNNFPSPVLKAGEHLDRYIEYIF
;
A
#
# COMPACT_ATOMS: atom_id res chain seq x y z
N LEU A 1 -3.89 10.05 24.52
CA LEU A 1 -2.44 10.12 24.33
C LEU A 1 -2.12 10.07 22.85
N GLN A 2 -1.72 11.21 22.28
CA GLN A 2 -1.16 11.21 20.92
C GLN A 2 0.31 10.78 21.02
N SER A 3 0.66 9.62 20.44
CA SER A 3 2.05 9.25 20.24
C SER A 3 2.47 9.69 18.85
N ARG A 4 3.51 10.51 18.75
CA ARG A 4 4.13 10.93 17.49
C ARG A 4 5.54 10.40 17.42
N GLY A 5 5.84 9.64 16.38
CA GLY A 5 7.20 9.32 15.99
C GLY A 5 7.59 10.15 14.78
N LEU A 6 8.71 10.87 14.86
CA LEU A 6 9.30 11.61 13.75
C LEU A 6 10.57 10.89 13.30
N GLY A 7 10.68 10.62 12.02
CA GLY A 7 11.91 10.14 11.41
C GLY A 7 12.24 10.98 10.18
N ASP A 8 13.40 11.63 10.21
CA ASP A 8 13.97 12.29 9.04
C ASP A 8 15.00 11.36 8.40
N VAL A 9 14.82 11.08 7.13
CA VAL A 9 15.77 10.30 6.32
C VAL A 9 16.33 11.19 5.23
N TYR A 10 17.65 11.29 5.19
CA TYR A 10 18.36 11.96 4.10
C TYR A 10 18.90 10.92 3.13
N LYS A 11 18.46 10.96 1.89
CA LYS A 11 19.01 10.20 0.78
C LYS A 11 20.10 11.01 0.10
N ARG A 12 21.30 10.45 0.05
CA ARG A 12 22.46 11.12 -0.57
C ARG A 12 22.30 11.15 -2.09
N GLN A 13 22.90 12.17 -2.72
CA GLN A 13 22.94 12.28 -4.18
C GLN A 13 23.45 10.98 -4.81
N LEU A 14 22.72 10.53 -5.86
CA LEU A 14 22.99 9.29 -6.61
C LEU A 14 22.87 8.01 -5.77
N GLU A 15 22.25 8.05 -4.59
CA GLU A 15 21.93 6.81 -3.88
C GLU A 15 21.03 5.93 -4.76
N ASN A 16 21.45 4.70 -5.02
CA ASN A 16 20.81 3.77 -5.96
C ASN A 16 20.60 4.34 -7.38
N GLY A 17 21.40 5.35 -7.78
CA GLY A 17 21.32 6.00 -9.11
C GLY A 17 20.30 7.10 -9.24
N PHE A 18 19.50 7.42 -8.22
CA PHE A 18 18.52 8.50 -8.27
C PHE A 18 19.22 9.86 -8.09
N PRO A 19 18.83 10.89 -8.92
CA PRO A 19 19.43 12.22 -8.82
C PRO A 19 18.94 12.98 -7.58
N GLY A 20 19.78 13.91 -7.13
CA GLY A 20 19.48 14.84 -6.05
C GLY A 20 19.69 14.31 -4.63
N ASN A 21 19.60 15.24 -3.69
CA ASN A 21 19.55 14.96 -2.26
C ASN A 21 18.08 15.01 -1.83
N LEU A 22 17.51 13.85 -1.58
CA LEU A 22 16.12 13.73 -1.14
C LEU A 22 16.06 13.77 0.38
N LYS A 23 15.38 14.77 0.93
CA LYS A 23 14.98 14.82 2.34
C LYS A 23 13.58 14.28 2.47
N VAL A 24 13.39 13.27 3.34
CA VAL A 24 12.08 12.66 3.63
C VAL A 24 11.81 12.81 5.12
N THR A 25 10.65 13.34 5.46
CA THR A 25 10.13 13.34 6.82
C THR A 25 8.91 12.45 6.88
N GLN A 26 9.00 11.35 7.64
CA GLN A 26 7.85 10.50 7.93
C GLN A 26 7.35 10.81 9.33
N THR A 27 6.06 11.16 9.44
CA THR A 27 5.39 11.36 10.72
C THR A 27 4.34 10.29 10.93
N ILE A 28 4.45 9.54 12.02
CA ILE A 28 3.45 8.55 12.43
C ILE A 28 2.69 9.11 13.63
N THR A 29 1.37 9.20 13.50
CA THR A 29 0.49 9.72 14.55
C THR A 29 -0.56 8.65 14.89
N ILE A 30 -0.65 8.30 16.16
CA ILE A 30 -1.78 7.53 16.69
C ILE A 30 -2.82 8.54 17.16
N THR A 31 -4.02 8.46 16.61
CA THR A 31 -5.09 9.42 16.88
C THR A 31 -6.04 8.91 17.96
N ASP A 32 -6.80 9.80 18.56
CA ASP A 32 -7.88 9.50 19.50
C ASP A 32 -9.13 8.86 18.82
N LYS A 33 -9.11 8.76 17.49
CA LYS A 33 -10.13 8.07 16.67
C LYS A 33 -9.73 6.64 16.30
N ASN A 34 -8.82 6.02 17.06
CA ASN A 34 -8.29 4.69 16.79
C ASN A 34 -7.67 4.56 15.38
N SER A 35 -6.96 5.57 14.91
CA SER A 35 -6.27 5.49 13.63
C SER A 35 -4.76 5.67 13.77
N ILE A 36 -4.03 5.07 12.83
CA ILE A 36 -2.60 5.29 12.60
C ILE A 36 -2.48 6.09 11.31
N LEU A 37 -2.07 7.35 11.44
CA LEU A 37 -1.82 8.22 10.31
C LEU A 37 -0.30 8.23 10.02
N VAL A 38 0.08 7.80 8.83
CA VAL A 38 1.44 7.86 8.30
C VAL A 38 1.48 8.97 7.27
N HIS A 39 2.22 10.02 7.56
CA HIS A 39 2.36 11.18 6.70
C HIS A 39 3.79 11.24 6.15
N TYR A 40 3.92 11.50 4.86
CA TYR A 40 5.18 11.67 4.15
C TYR A 40 5.27 13.08 3.60
N ASP A 41 6.32 13.81 4.00
CA ASP A 41 6.78 15.04 3.37
C ASP A 41 8.15 14.79 2.76
N ALA A 42 8.34 15.12 1.49
CA ALA A 42 9.63 14.95 0.84
C ALA A 42 9.94 16.12 -0.09
N VAL A 43 11.21 16.51 -0.12
CA VAL A 43 11.74 17.55 -0.99
C VAL A 43 13.11 17.14 -1.51
N SER A 44 13.40 17.47 -2.78
CA SER A 44 14.71 17.21 -3.40
C SER A 44 15.28 18.50 -3.98
N ASP A 45 16.60 18.59 -4.02
CA ASP A 45 17.33 19.70 -4.66
C ASP A 45 17.46 19.54 -6.19
N MET A 46 17.06 18.37 -6.72
CA MET A 46 17.01 18.07 -8.17
C MET A 46 15.74 17.31 -8.49
N ASP A 47 15.32 17.33 -9.75
CA ASP A 47 14.27 16.46 -10.25
C ASP A 47 14.62 15.00 -9.96
N THR A 48 13.73 14.28 -9.30
CA THR A 48 13.96 12.87 -8.93
C THR A 48 12.67 12.06 -8.95
N VAL A 49 12.78 10.75 -8.79
CA VAL A 49 11.62 9.87 -8.63
C VAL A 49 11.39 9.62 -7.14
N CYS A 50 10.16 9.80 -6.70
CA CYS A 50 9.79 9.68 -5.30
C CYS A 50 8.44 8.97 -5.15
N SER A 51 8.48 7.70 -4.73
CA SER A 51 7.29 6.90 -4.44
C SER A 51 7.49 6.18 -3.10
N PHE A 52 6.56 6.38 -2.19
CA PHE A 52 6.55 5.74 -0.87
C PHE A 52 5.34 4.84 -0.74
N THR A 53 5.45 3.88 0.15
CA THR A 53 4.33 3.11 0.69
C THR A 53 4.63 2.68 2.12
N ASN A 54 3.64 2.12 2.78
CA ASN A 54 3.79 1.37 4.02
C ASN A 54 3.48 -0.10 3.75
N HIS A 55 4.51 -0.94 3.76
CA HIS A 55 4.40 -2.36 3.46
C HIS A 55 4.17 -3.20 4.73
N SER A 56 3.23 -2.77 5.56
CA SER A 56 2.87 -3.52 6.77
C SER A 56 2.03 -4.74 6.43
N TYR A 57 2.40 -5.88 7.02
CA TYR A 57 1.62 -7.11 6.96
C TYR A 57 0.64 -7.14 8.13
N PHE A 58 -0.65 -7.08 7.84
CA PHE A 58 -1.71 -7.12 8.84
C PHE A 58 -2.17 -8.57 9.05
N ASN A 59 -2.29 -8.96 10.32
CA ASN A 59 -2.91 -10.21 10.74
C ASN A 59 -3.58 -9.98 12.11
N PHE A 60 -4.89 -9.86 12.13
CA PHE A 60 -5.66 -9.55 13.34
C PHE A 60 -5.88 -10.76 14.24
N SER A 61 -5.86 -11.97 13.67
CA SER A 61 -6.00 -13.24 14.42
C SER A 61 -4.69 -13.73 15.03
N GLY A 62 -3.56 -13.18 14.66
CA GLY A 62 -2.23 -13.49 15.19
C GLY A 62 -1.54 -14.71 14.57
N VAL A 63 -2.21 -15.85 14.45
CA VAL A 63 -1.59 -17.12 14.02
C VAL A 63 -2.29 -17.82 12.87
N LYS A 64 -3.46 -17.36 12.46
CA LYS A 64 -4.23 -17.92 11.34
C LYS A 64 -3.91 -17.18 10.05
N ASN A 65 -4.15 -17.84 8.92
CA ASN A 65 -4.05 -17.19 7.63
C ASN A 65 -5.18 -16.17 7.42
N VAL A 66 -4.98 -15.28 6.44
CA VAL A 66 -5.91 -14.18 6.10
C VAL A 66 -6.98 -14.57 5.08
N CYS A 67 -7.08 -15.84 4.69
CA CYS A 67 -8.00 -16.31 3.63
C CYS A 67 -9.47 -16.02 3.96
N ASN A 68 -9.83 -16.01 5.25
CA ASN A 68 -11.18 -15.75 5.72
C ASN A 68 -11.49 -14.24 5.89
N TYR A 69 -10.50 -13.37 5.74
CA TYR A 69 -10.74 -11.93 5.83
C TYR A 69 -11.70 -11.47 4.73
N ILE A 70 -12.58 -10.56 5.09
CA ILE A 70 -13.53 -9.94 4.16
C ILE A 70 -12.93 -8.60 3.76
N VAL A 71 -12.69 -8.42 2.46
CA VAL A 71 -12.06 -7.22 1.89
C VAL A 71 -12.98 -6.56 0.89
N SER A 72 -12.97 -5.23 0.87
CA SER A 72 -13.45 -4.42 -0.25
C SER A 72 -12.41 -3.36 -0.63
N VAL A 73 -12.35 -3.01 -1.91
CA VAL A 73 -11.42 -2.02 -2.47
C VAL A 73 -12.20 -0.98 -3.27
N GLY A 74 -11.92 0.29 -3.02
CA GLY A 74 -12.55 1.44 -3.67
C GLY A 74 -11.95 1.73 -5.04
N ALA A 75 -12.07 0.78 -5.98
CA ALA A 75 -11.51 0.91 -7.32
C ALA A 75 -12.34 0.12 -8.35
N ASP A 76 -12.55 0.72 -9.50
CA ASP A 76 -13.20 0.07 -10.65
C ASP A 76 -12.20 -0.55 -11.63
N CYS A 77 -10.91 -0.18 -11.51
CA CYS A 77 -9.84 -0.62 -12.41
C CYS A 77 -8.59 -1.05 -11.64
N TYR A 78 -7.75 -1.82 -12.33
CA TYR A 78 -6.45 -2.26 -11.87
C TYR A 78 -5.40 -2.17 -12.99
N THR A 79 -4.12 -2.24 -12.66
CA THR A 79 -3.03 -2.33 -13.64
C THR A 79 -2.56 -3.79 -13.74
N PRO A 80 -2.75 -4.45 -14.90
CA PRO A 80 -2.27 -5.80 -15.11
C PRO A 80 -0.74 -5.85 -15.21
N VAL A 81 -0.18 -7.02 -14.90
CA VAL A 81 1.24 -7.31 -15.04
C VAL A 81 1.48 -8.42 -16.06
N ASP A 82 2.67 -8.46 -16.65
CA ASP A 82 3.14 -9.53 -17.51
C ASP A 82 3.63 -10.76 -16.70
N SER A 83 4.19 -11.75 -17.41
CA SER A 83 4.73 -12.96 -16.78
C SER A 83 5.96 -12.73 -15.89
N SER A 84 6.54 -11.53 -15.92
CA SER A 84 7.65 -11.10 -15.08
C SER A 84 7.20 -10.24 -13.91
N ASN A 85 5.88 -10.10 -13.69
CA ASN A 85 5.25 -9.23 -12.70
C ASN A 85 5.53 -7.73 -12.94
N ILE A 86 5.75 -7.32 -14.19
CA ILE A 86 5.94 -5.92 -14.57
C ILE A 86 4.64 -5.39 -15.19
N PRO A 87 4.15 -4.20 -14.79
CA PRO A 87 2.95 -3.60 -15.37
C PRO A 87 3.04 -3.48 -16.90
N THR A 88 1.94 -3.84 -17.59
CA THR A 88 1.87 -3.75 -19.06
C THR A 88 1.62 -2.34 -19.58
N GLY A 89 1.23 -1.41 -18.67
CA GLY A 89 0.79 -0.06 -19.02
C GLY A 89 -0.71 0.07 -19.25
N ASP A 90 -1.43 -1.05 -19.29
CA ASP A 90 -2.89 -1.03 -19.40
C ASP A 90 -3.54 -0.68 -18.06
N ILE A 91 -4.77 -0.15 -18.15
CA ILE A 91 -5.69 0.02 -17.03
C ILE A 91 -6.97 -0.71 -17.41
N LEU A 92 -7.27 -1.80 -16.71
CA LEU A 92 -8.38 -2.69 -17.04
C LEU A 92 -9.45 -2.66 -15.93
N PRO A 93 -10.74 -2.88 -16.29
CA PRO A 93 -11.80 -2.98 -15.30
C PRO A 93 -11.64 -4.23 -14.42
N VAL A 94 -11.95 -4.11 -13.14
CA VAL A 94 -11.95 -5.26 -12.20
C VAL A 94 -13.16 -6.18 -12.43
N GLU A 95 -14.22 -5.68 -13.08
CA GLU A 95 -15.47 -6.40 -13.28
C GLU A 95 -15.26 -7.75 -13.98
N GLY A 96 -15.83 -8.81 -13.40
CA GLY A 96 -15.72 -10.17 -13.93
C GLY A 96 -14.36 -10.83 -13.76
N THR A 97 -13.42 -10.20 -13.04
CA THR A 97 -12.09 -10.75 -12.73
C THR A 97 -12.04 -11.25 -11.29
N MET A 98 -10.97 -12.00 -10.96
CA MET A 98 -10.66 -12.38 -9.58
C MET A 98 -10.29 -11.17 -8.70
N TYR A 99 -10.03 -10.01 -9.27
CA TYR A 99 -9.68 -8.77 -8.58
C TYR A 99 -10.89 -7.90 -8.25
N ASP A 100 -12.13 -8.32 -8.56
CA ASP A 100 -13.33 -7.55 -8.24
C ASP A 100 -13.65 -7.62 -6.75
N PHE A 101 -13.12 -6.64 -6.01
CA PHE A 101 -13.39 -6.41 -4.59
C PHE A 101 -14.24 -5.15 -4.35
N ARG A 102 -14.97 -4.64 -5.34
CA ARG A 102 -15.89 -3.50 -5.16
C ARG A 102 -16.95 -3.80 -4.10
N ASN A 103 -17.41 -5.02 -4.03
CA ASN A 103 -18.27 -5.52 -2.96
C ASN A 103 -17.47 -6.35 -1.95
N PRO A 104 -17.76 -6.24 -0.64
CA PRO A 104 -17.07 -7.02 0.37
C PRO A 104 -17.13 -8.52 0.10
N ARG A 105 -16.00 -9.19 0.00
CA ARG A 105 -15.89 -10.64 -0.17
C ARG A 105 -14.67 -11.21 0.52
N ARG A 106 -14.65 -12.54 0.71
CA ARG A 106 -13.47 -13.24 1.25
C ARG A 106 -12.27 -13.10 0.33
N VAL A 107 -11.09 -12.95 0.93
CA VAL A 107 -9.80 -12.97 0.22
C VAL A 107 -9.62 -14.31 -0.52
N GLY A 108 -9.88 -15.43 0.19
CA GLY A 108 -9.70 -16.76 -0.39
C GLY A 108 -8.23 -17.18 -0.45
N THR A 109 -7.99 -18.25 -1.22
CA THR A 109 -6.65 -18.85 -1.38
C THR A 109 -5.96 -18.46 -2.68
N ASP A 110 -6.65 -17.71 -3.54
CA ASP A 110 -6.08 -17.25 -4.80
C ASP A 110 -4.91 -16.30 -4.56
N TYR A 111 -3.97 -16.29 -5.51
CA TYR A 111 -2.86 -15.36 -5.48
C TYR A 111 -3.35 -13.95 -5.81
N ILE A 112 -3.17 -13.03 -4.86
CA ILE A 112 -3.50 -11.61 -5.04
C ILE A 112 -2.24 -10.80 -4.78
N ASP A 113 -1.78 -10.14 -5.83
CA ASP A 113 -0.70 -9.16 -5.80
C ASP A 113 -0.95 -8.20 -6.96
N VAL A 114 -1.76 -7.15 -6.70
CA VAL A 114 -2.31 -6.32 -7.77
C VAL A 114 -2.41 -4.87 -7.32
N ASN A 115 -2.06 -3.95 -8.20
CA ASN A 115 -2.26 -2.53 -7.99
C ASN A 115 -3.62 -2.09 -8.52
N TYR A 116 -4.44 -1.52 -7.64
CA TYR A 116 -5.73 -0.91 -7.94
C TYR A 116 -5.56 0.58 -8.28
N VAL A 117 -6.34 1.04 -9.25
CA VAL A 117 -6.47 2.46 -9.59
C VAL A 117 -7.56 3.05 -8.70
N LEU A 118 -7.16 3.80 -7.67
CA LEU A 118 -8.10 4.38 -6.71
C LEU A 118 -8.97 5.47 -7.34
N SER A 119 -10.18 5.61 -6.83
CA SER A 119 -11.16 6.58 -7.30
C SER A 119 -11.74 7.37 -6.13
N ASP A 120 -11.87 8.69 -6.31
CA ASP A 120 -12.50 9.60 -5.34
C ASP A 120 -14.02 9.35 -5.18
N ALA A 121 -14.61 8.47 -6.02
CA ALA A 121 -16.00 8.03 -5.88
C ALA A 121 -16.23 7.18 -4.62
N TYR A 122 -15.17 6.63 -4.03
CA TYR A 122 -15.24 5.77 -2.86
C TYR A 122 -14.72 6.50 -1.62
N GLU A 123 -15.42 6.33 -0.50
CA GLU A 123 -15.04 6.95 0.79
C GLU A 123 -13.71 6.42 1.34
N TYR A 124 -13.37 5.16 1.03
CA TYR A 124 -12.15 4.48 1.49
C TYR A 124 -11.45 3.80 0.32
N ALA A 125 -10.13 3.81 0.35
CA ALA A 125 -9.30 3.05 -0.59
C ALA A 125 -9.50 1.54 -0.43
N ALA A 126 -9.62 1.07 0.82
CA ALA A 126 -9.96 -0.32 1.13
C ALA A 126 -10.60 -0.45 2.51
N LYS A 127 -11.32 -1.56 2.72
CA LYS A 127 -11.77 -2.02 4.04
C LYS A 127 -11.44 -3.49 4.18
N VAL A 128 -11.08 -3.90 5.40
CA VAL A 128 -10.83 -5.30 5.74
C VAL A 128 -11.44 -5.61 7.09
N THR A 129 -12.02 -6.79 7.20
CA THR A 129 -12.57 -7.32 8.46
C THR A 129 -12.09 -8.75 8.67
N ASP A 130 -11.57 -9.04 9.85
CA ASP A 130 -11.41 -10.40 10.34
C ASP A 130 -12.68 -10.78 11.10
N PRO A 131 -13.53 -11.66 10.55
CA PRO A 131 -14.79 -12.03 11.20
C PRO A 131 -14.59 -12.87 12.46
N GLU A 132 -13.44 -13.51 12.64
CA GLU A 132 -13.14 -14.32 13.82
C GLU A 132 -12.63 -13.45 14.98
N ALA A 133 -11.75 -12.51 14.71
CA ALA A 133 -11.23 -11.58 15.71
C ALA A 133 -12.22 -10.43 16.01
N GLY A 134 -13.19 -10.17 15.12
CA GLY A 134 -14.10 -9.05 15.23
C GLY A 134 -13.42 -7.69 15.03
N ILE A 135 -12.27 -7.67 14.35
CA ILE A 135 -11.47 -6.46 14.08
C ILE A 135 -11.68 -6.05 12.63
N SER A 136 -11.92 -4.77 12.44
CA SER A 136 -12.03 -4.15 11.11
C SER A 136 -11.02 -3.02 10.97
N MET A 137 -10.52 -2.82 9.75
CA MET A 137 -9.66 -1.69 9.42
C MET A 137 -10.12 -1.08 8.09
N SER A 138 -10.16 0.25 8.04
CA SER A 138 -10.36 1.01 6.80
C SER A 138 -9.08 1.76 6.45
N VAL A 139 -8.81 1.89 5.15
CA VAL A 139 -7.63 2.59 4.62
C VAL A 139 -8.08 3.83 3.87
N LYS A 140 -7.53 4.99 4.25
CA LYS A 140 -7.63 6.25 3.50
C LYS A 140 -6.24 6.70 3.06
N THR A 141 -6.17 7.37 1.93
CA THR A 141 -4.89 7.81 1.39
C THR A 141 -5.07 8.94 0.38
N SER A 142 -3.98 9.68 0.16
CA SER A 142 -3.84 10.64 -0.94
C SER A 142 -3.02 10.09 -2.12
N PHE A 143 -2.62 8.83 -2.07
CA PHE A 143 -1.95 8.17 -3.19
C PHE A 143 -2.96 7.72 -4.25
N PRO A 144 -2.56 7.66 -5.54
CA PRO A 144 -3.46 7.31 -6.65
C PRO A 144 -3.75 5.82 -6.77
N GLY A 145 -2.93 4.97 -6.17
CA GLY A 145 -3.04 3.50 -6.26
C GLY A 145 -2.96 2.82 -4.91
N LEU A 146 -3.37 1.57 -4.91
CA LEU A 146 -3.28 0.66 -3.76
C LEU A 146 -2.84 -0.72 -4.24
N GLN A 147 -1.66 -1.17 -3.80
CA GLN A 147 -1.30 -2.57 -3.94
C GLN A 147 -2.01 -3.38 -2.86
N LEU A 148 -2.72 -4.42 -3.27
CA LEU A 148 -3.26 -5.44 -2.38
C LEU A 148 -2.45 -6.70 -2.57
N TYR A 149 -1.82 -7.19 -1.48
CA TYR A 149 -1.02 -8.40 -1.48
C TYR A 149 -1.43 -9.30 -0.32
N ASN A 150 -1.83 -10.54 -0.61
CA ASN A 150 -2.32 -11.46 0.42
C ASN A 150 -1.26 -12.42 0.95
N GLY A 151 0.02 -12.10 0.76
CA GLY A 151 1.12 -12.79 1.45
C GLY A 151 1.45 -14.19 0.94
N ASN A 152 1.21 -14.51 -0.33
CA ASN A 152 1.47 -15.84 -0.89
C ASN A 152 2.95 -16.25 -0.96
N TYR A 153 3.88 -15.35 -0.69
CA TYR A 153 5.32 -15.63 -0.67
C TYR A 153 6.00 -15.21 0.64
N ILE A 154 5.26 -15.10 1.73
CA ILE A 154 5.87 -14.88 3.06
C ILE A 154 6.74 -16.10 3.45
N GLY A 155 6.35 -17.25 3.03
CA GLY A 155 6.74 -18.62 3.24
C GLY A 155 7.95 -18.97 4.10
N ASN A 156 7.71 -19.86 5.06
CA ASN A 156 8.72 -20.63 5.80
C ASN A 156 9.79 -19.82 6.53
N CYS A 157 9.47 -18.62 7.04
CA CYS A 157 10.38 -17.86 7.90
C CYS A 157 9.92 -17.91 9.37
N THR A 158 10.88 -17.75 10.27
CA THR A 158 10.60 -17.61 11.71
C THR A 158 10.41 -16.16 12.03
N GLY A 159 9.22 -15.79 12.48
CA GLY A 159 8.85 -14.44 12.85
C GLY A 159 9.04 -14.13 14.33
N LYS A 160 8.31 -13.12 14.83
CA LYS A 160 8.33 -12.71 16.24
C LYS A 160 7.93 -13.87 17.14
N TYR A 161 8.54 -13.95 18.31
CA TYR A 161 8.29 -14.97 19.34
C TYR A 161 8.54 -16.43 18.87
N ASN A 162 9.45 -16.62 17.90
CA ASN A 162 9.71 -17.92 17.29
C ASN A 162 8.48 -18.56 16.60
N MET A 163 7.51 -17.76 16.20
CA MET A 163 6.34 -18.24 15.48
C MET A 163 6.67 -18.45 14.00
N PRO A 164 6.26 -19.56 13.39
CA PRO A 164 6.42 -19.75 11.96
C PRO A 164 5.47 -18.80 11.19
N TYR A 165 6.00 -18.08 10.21
CA TYR A 165 5.20 -17.35 9.22
C TYR A 165 5.17 -18.19 7.95
N ASN A 166 3.97 -18.53 7.54
CA ASN A 166 3.69 -19.28 6.32
C ASN A 166 3.01 -18.38 5.28
N ASP A 167 2.79 -18.91 4.10
CA ASP A 167 2.04 -18.19 3.07
C ASP A 167 0.67 -17.78 3.60
N GLN A 168 0.22 -16.62 3.17
CA GLN A 168 -1.05 -16.00 3.57
C GLN A 168 -1.21 -15.75 5.08
N HIS A 169 -0.11 -15.67 5.84
CA HIS A 169 -0.16 -15.26 7.25
C HIS A 169 -0.22 -13.75 7.46
N GLY A 170 -0.32 -12.97 6.39
CA GLY A 170 -0.49 -11.52 6.46
C GLY A 170 -1.02 -10.96 5.14
N ILE A 171 -1.70 -9.84 5.23
CA ILE A 171 -2.22 -9.09 4.08
C ILE A 171 -1.68 -7.66 4.12
N CYS A 172 -1.28 -7.15 2.95
CA CYS A 172 -0.76 -5.80 2.81
C CYS A 172 -1.74 -4.92 2.06
N PHE A 173 -1.88 -3.70 2.53
CA PHE A 173 -2.59 -2.61 1.87
C PHE A 173 -1.57 -1.48 1.71
N GLU A 174 -1.09 -1.29 0.49
CA GLU A 174 0.05 -0.43 0.19
C GLU A 174 -0.36 0.72 -0.76
N PRO A 175 -0.91 1.81 -0.22
CA PRO A 175 -1.13 3.01 -1.03
C PRO A 175 0.19 3.55 -1.58
N GLN A 176 0.22 3.82 -2.89
CA GLN A 176 1.44 4.19 -3.61
C GLN A 176 1.15 4.83 -4.97
N PHE A 177 2.18 5.35 -5.64
CA PHE A 177 2.14 5.51 -7.09
C PHE A 177 2.14 4.13 -7.75
N PHE A 178 1.59 4.02 -8.97
CA PHE A 178 1.54 2.72 -9.64
C PHE A 178 2.95 2.20 -9.88
N PRO A 179 3.19 0.90 -9.72
CA PRO A 179 4.48 0.31 -10.09
C PRO A 179 4.80 0.62 -11.56
N ASP A 180 6.09 0.79 -11.84
CA ASP A 180 6.63 1.09 -13.18
C ASP A 180 6.08 2.37 -13.85
N SER A 181 5.53 3.32 -13.07
CA SER A 181 4.95 4.58 -13.60
C SER A 181 5.90 5.38 -14.51
N MET A 182 7.22 5.24 -14.34
CA MET A 182 8.19 5.97 -15.15
C MET A 182 8.22 5.53 -16.61
N HIS A 183 7.75 4.33 -16.94
CA HIS A 183 7.71 3.80 -18.30
C HIS A 183 6.33 3.97 -18.97
N HIS A 184 5.31 4.47 -18.24
CA HIS A 184 3.94 4.57 -18.73
C HIS A 184 3.38 5.98 -18.56
N ASN A 185 3.29 6.73 -19.67
CA ASN A 185 2.85 8.14 -19.66
C ASN A 185 1.38 8.34 -19.22
N ASN A 186 0.57 7.29 -19.24
CA ASN A 186 -0.82 7.28 -18.78
C ASN A 186 -0.95 6.99 -17.29
N PHE A 187 0.15 6.65 -16.60
CA PHE A 187 0.17 6.45 -15.16
C PHE A 187 0.47 7.78 -14.43
N PRO A 188 -0.01 7.97 -13.19
CA PRO A 188 0.37 9.10 -12.36
C PRO A 188 1.89 9.16 -12.19
N SER A 189 2.48 10.31 -12.47
CA SER A 189 3.94 10.48 -12.40
C SER A 189 4.43 10.55 -10.96
N PRO A 190 5.44 9.75 -10.57
CA PRO A 190 6.11 9.84 -9.29
C PRO A 190 7.29 10.83 -9.29
N VAL A 191 7.42 11.66 -10.34
CA VAL A 191 8.50 12.65 -10.45
C VAL A 191 8.23 13.79 -9.49
N LEU A 192 9.21 14.03 -8.61
CA LEU A 192 9.28 15.17 -7.72
C LEU A 192 10.24 16.20 -8.33
N LYS A 193 9.74 17.40 -8.66
CA LYS A 193 10.55 18.48 -9.20
C LYS A 193 11.43 19.10 -8.12
N ALA A 194 12.58 19.65 -8.52
CA ALA A 194 13.50 20.35 -7.63
C ALA A 194 12.78 21.45 -6.85
N GLY A 195 12.84 21.39 -5.53
CA GLY A 195 12.20 22.35 -4.62
C GLY A 195 10.70 22.17 -4.41
N GLU A 196 10.03 21.27 -5.13
CA GLU A 196 8.65 20.91 -4.85
C GLU A 196 8.57 19.99 -3.63
N HIS A 197 7.44 20.04 -2.91
CA HIS A 197 7.13 19.13 -1.83
C HIS A 197 6.17 18.05 -2.29
N LEU A 198 6.55 16.79 -2.04
CA LEU A 198 5.61 15.68 -2.05
C LEU A 198 4.98 15.61 -0.67
N ASP A 199 3.66 15.79 -0.62
CA ASP A 199 2.84 15.70 0.60
C ASP A 199 1.82 14.58 0.40
N ARG A 200 1.97 13.47 1.12
CA ARG A 200 1.12 12.28 1.00
C ARG A 200 0.87 11.65 2.36
N TYR A 201 -0.29 10.98 2.47
CA TYR A 201 -0.63 10.26 3.70
C TYR A 201 -1.25 8.89 3.43
N ILE A 202 -1.16 8.04 4.44
CA ILE A 202 -1.88 6.78 4.57
C ILE A 202 -2.49 6.77 5.98
N GLU A 203 -3.77 6.51 6.10
CA GLU A 203 -4.46 6.40 7.38
C GLU A 203 -5.12 5.02 7.49
N TYR A 204 -4.74 4.28 8.52
CA TYR A 204 -5.35 3.01 8.92
C TYR A 204 -6.26 3.27 10.11
N ILE A 205 -7.58 3.07 9.93
CA ILE A 205 -8.64 3.37 10.91
C ILE A 205 -9.21 2.05 11.41
N PHE A 206 -9.07 1.77 12.70
CA PHE A 206 -9.52 0.54 13.35
C PHE A 206 -10.85 0.71 14.08
#